data_bc8e3bbba527ded21e8ab7d3d53759a0
#
_entry.id   bc8e3bbba527ded21e8ab7d3d53759a0
#
_cell.length_a   1.000
_cell.length_b   1.000
_cell.length_c   1.000
_cell.angle_alpha   90.00
_cell.angle_beta   90.00
_cell.angle_gamma   90.00
#
_symmetry.space_group_name_H-M   'P 1'
#
loop_
_entity.id
_entity.type
_entity.pdbx_description
1 polymer ?
#
loop_
_entity_poly.entity_id
_entity_poly.type
_entity_poly.pdbx_seq_one_letter_code
_entity_poly.pdbx_strand_id
1 'polypeptide(L)'
;MTDQAANAPAAKTSRNFFTINHDMSGEDALVHAIELIRGIEDTIDEYCCAMAGEPGVGMLVNAAHNAQMSRALAEHALKRAVPD
;
A
#
# COMPACT_ATOMS: atom_id res chain seq x y z
N MET A 1 -29.44 -1.96 -6.26
CA MET A 1 -28.99 -2.14 -6.31
C MET A 1 -28.38 -2.15 -6.25
N THR A 2 -28.29 -2.36 -6.24
CA THR A 2 -27.72 -2.59 -6.20
C THR A 2 -26.98 -2.71 -6.14
N ASP A 3 -26.88 -2.82 -6.11
CA ASP A 3 -26.19 -3.09 -6.12
C ASP A 3 -25.54 -3.33 -6.11
N GLN A 4 -25.61 -3.46 -6.17
CA GLN A 4 -25.04 -3.87 -6.27
C GLN A 4 -24.42 -4.17 -6.45
N ALA A 5 -24.83 -4.24 -6.64
CA ALA A 5 -24.29 -4.74 -6.96
C ALA A 5 -23.60 -4.71 -7.18
N ALA A 6 -23.75 -4.62 -7.16
CA ALA A 6 -23.17 -4.77 -7.32
C ALA A 6 -22.51 -4.74 -7.38
N ASN A 7 -22.37 -4.76 -7.42
CA ASN A 7 -21.72 -4.97 -7.50
C ASN A 7 -21.04 -5.26 -7.64
N ALA A 8 -20.98 -5.44 -7.63
CA ALA A 8 -20.35 -5.97 -7.86
C ALA A 8 -19.53 -6.11 -8.14
N PRO A 9 -19.15 -6.17 -8.44
CA PRO A 9 -18.23 -6.42 -8.61
C PRO A 9 -17.41 -6.40 -8.08
N ALA A 10 -17.34 -6.04 -7.80
CA ALA A 10 -16.57 -6.07 -7.13
C ALA A 10 -16.51 -6.97 -6.56
N ALA A 11 -17.06 -7.26 -6.45
CA ALA A 11 -17.03 -8.15 -5.82
C ALA A 11 -16.16 -9.00 -6.01
N LYS A 12 -15.91 -9.29 -6.58
CA LYS A 12 -15.21 -10.08 -6.69
C LYS A 12 -14.19 -10.04 -6.07
N THR A 13 -13.90 -9.55 -5.95
CA THR A 13 -12.90 -9.47 -5.50
C THR A 13 -12.76 -9.26 -4.32
N SER A 14 -13.50 -9.04 -3.83
CA SER A 14 -13.28 -8.55 -2.77
C SER A 14 -13.45 -9.26 -1.65
N ARG A 15 -12.73 -10.13 -1.34
CA ARG A 15 -12.69 -10.67 -0.14
C ARG A 15 -11.93 -9.82 0.71
N ASN A 16 -12.44 -9.26 1.75
CA ASN A 16 -11.75 -8.50 2.74
C ASN A 16 -11.29 -9.43 3.82
N PHE A 17 -10.00 -9.60 3.94
CA PHE A 17 -9.43 -10.42 4.99
C PHE A 17 -9.15 -9.62 6.24
N PHE A 18 -9.37 -8.33 6.20
CA PHE A 18 -9.29 -7.54 7.41
C PHE A 18 -10.24 -6.36 7.26
N THR A 19 -10.63 -5.79 8.39
CA THR A 19 -11.47 -4.60 8.37
C THR A 19 -10.80 -3.53 9.20
N ILE A 20 -11.15 -2.30 8.92
CA ILE A 20 -10.60 -1.16 9.65
C ILE A 20 -11.65 -0.72 10.65
N ASN A 21 -11.23 -0.60 11.92
CA ASN A 21 -12.09 -0.03 12.94
C ASN A 21 -12.40 1.39 12.52
N HIS A 22 -13.67 1.70 12.36
CA HIS A 22 -14.04 3.03 11.85
C HIS A 22 -13.70 4.14 12.85
N ASP A 23 -13.32 3.78 14.08
CA ASP A 23 -12.84 4.77 15.04
C ASP A 23 -11.36 5.09 14.87
N MET A 24 -10.67 4.38 14.00
CA MET A 24 -9.26 4.66 13.74
C MET A 24 -9.10 6.05 13.15
N SER A 25 -8.20 6.83 13.69
CA SER A 25 -7.94 8.18 13.18
C SER A 25 -7.21 8.11 11.85
N GLY A 26 -7.32 9.19 11.08
CA GLY A 26 -6.55 9.28 9.84
C GLY A 26 -5.07 9.21 10.07
N GLU A 27 -4.60 9.80 11.16
CA GLU A 27 -3.17 9.74 11.52
C GLU A 27 -2.72 8.31 11.73
N ASP A 28 -3.48 7.55 12.52
CA ASP A 28 -3.11 6.16 12.77
C ASP A 28 -3.13 5.34 11.50
N ALA A 29 -4.12 5.58 10.65
CA ALA A 29 -4.21 4.86 9.39
C ALA A 29 -2.99 5.14 8.52
N LEU A 30 -2.54 6.41 8.47
CA LEU A 30 -1.38 6.77 7.69
C LEU A 30 -0.10 6.15 8.24
N VAL A 31 0.04 6.11 9.57
CA VAL A 31 1.20 5.48 10.18
C VAL A 31 1.28 4.02 9.79
N HIS A 32 0.16 3.32 9.88
CA HIS A 32 0.15 1.90 9.52
C HIS A 32 0.41 1.70 8.03
N ALA A 33 -0.16 2.56 7.19
CA ALA A 33 0.07 2.46 5.75
C ALA A 33 1.54 2.65 5.41
N ILE A 34 2.18 3.61 6.06
CA ILE A 34 3.61 3.88 5.84
C ILE A 34 4.44 2.65 6.21
N GLU A 35 4.11 2.01 7.33
CA GLU A 35 4.85 0.83 7.75
C GLU A 35 4.67 -0.34 6.79
N LEU A 36 3.45 -0.51 6.29
CA LEU A 36 3.19 -1.57 5.33
C LEU A 36 3.95 -1.33 4.03
N ILE A 37 3.98 -0.08 3.60
CA ILE A 37 4.70 0.28 2.37
C ILE A 37 6.18 0.03 2.55
N ARG A 38 6.75 0.35 3.71
CA ARG A 38 8.16 0.06 3.98
C ARG A 38 8.44 -1.43 3.89
N GLY A 39 7.52 -2.25 4.39
CA GLY A 39 7.66 -3.70 4.28
C GLY A 39 7.69 -4.15 2.84
N ILE A 40 6.86 -3.54 2.00
CA ILE A 40 6.86 -3.86 0.57
C ILE A 40 8.20 -3.48 -0.05
N GLU A 41 8.72 -2.29 0.26
CA GLU A 41 9.99 -1.84 -0.27
C GLU A 41 11.11 -2.80 0.12
N ASP A 42 11.15 -3.19 1.39
CA ASP A 42 12.20 -4.07 1.88
C ASP A 42 12.14 -5.44 1.21
N THR A 43 10.94 -5.97 1.05
CA THR A 43 10.75 -7.26 0.43
C THR A 43 11.21 -7.24 -1.03
N ILE A 44 10.85 -6.20 -1.75
CA ILE A 44 11.25 -6.08 -3.16
C ILE A 44 12.76 -5.93 -3.25
N ASP A 45 13.35 -5.12 -2.37
CA ASP A 45 14.79 -4.93 -2.36
C ASP A 45 15.53 -6.25 -2.17
N GLU A 46 15.08 -7.04 -1.21
CA GLU A 46 15.72 -8.32 -0.96
C GLU A 46 15.60 -9.24 -2.16
N TYR A 47 14.42 -9.28 -2.75
CA TYR A 47 14.21 -10.14 -3.91
C TYR A 47 15.08 -9.70 -5.07
N CYS A 48 15.14 -8.40 -5.33
CA CYS A 48 15.92 -7.87 -6.44
C CYS A 48 17.41 -8.12 -6.24
N CYS A 49 17.90 -8.03 -5.02
CA CYS A 49 19.29 -8.35 -4.74
C CYS A 49 19.58 -9.81 -4.99
N ALA A 50 18.67 -10.67 -4.56
CA ALA A 50 18.88 -12.12 -4.71
C ALA A 50 18.76 -12.56 -6.18
N MET A 51 17.95 -11.86 -6.96
CA MET A 51 17.64 -12.26 -8.34
C MET A 51 18.17 -11.27 -9.37
N ALA A 52 19.25 -10.58 -9.02
CA ALA A 52 19.81 -9.58 -9.94
C ALA A 52 20.09 -10.21 -11.29
N GLY A 53 19.66 -9.52 -12.34
CA GLY A 53 19.88 -9.99 -13.69
C GLY A 53 18.80 -10.91 -14.24
N GLU A 54 17.88 -11.37 -13.39
CA GLU A 54 16.82 -12.25 -13.85
C GLU A 54 15.76 -11.45 -14.63
N PRO A 55 15.11 -12.10 -15.61
CA PRO A 55 14.02 -11.43 -16.33
C PRO A 55 12.92 -11.02 -15.35
N GLY A 56 12.38 -9.85 -15.57
CA GLY A 56 11.27 -9.37 -14.76
C GLY A 56 11.66 -8.54 -13.56
N VAL A 57 12.95 -8.55 -13.18
CA VAL A 57 13.39 -7.77 -12.03
C VAL A 57 13.14 -6.27 -12.25
N GLY A 58 13.26 -5.81 -13.50
CA GLY A 58 13.01 -4.42 -13.81
C GLY A 58 11.60 -3.98 -13.44
N MET A 59 10.62 -4.87 -13.60
CA MET A 59 9.25 -4.55 -13.21
C MET A 59 9.15 -4.36 -11.70
N LEU A 60 9.88 -5.17 -10.95
CA LEU A 60 9.87 -5.05 -9.51
C LEU A 60 10.58 -3.79 -9.03
N VAL A 61 11.64 -3.40 -9.72
CA VAL A 61 12.30 -2.13 -9.40
C VAL A 61 11.33 -0.98 -9.59
N ASN A 62 10.54 -1.03 -10.67
CA ASN A 62 9.54 0.00 -10.90
C ASN A 62 8.48 0.00 -9.79
N ALA A 63 8.08 -1.20 -9.34
CA ALA A 63 7.13 -1.28 -8.24
C ALA A 63 7.71 -0.69 -6.94
N ALA A 64 9.00 -0.91 -6.71
CA ALA A 64 9.66 -0.33 -5.55
C ALA A 64 9.66 1.19 -5.61
N HIS A 65 9.89 1.76 -6.80
CA HIS A 65 9.83 3.22 -6.96
C HIS A 65 8.43 3.73 -6.67
N ASN A 66 7.41 3.01 -7.14
CA ASN A 66 6.04 3.41 -6.87
C ASN A 66 5.73 3.35 -5.38
N ALA A 67 6.26 2.34 -4.70
CA ALA A 67 6.08 2.24 -3.26
C ALA A 67 6.75 3.41 -2.53
N GLN A 68 7.95 3.78 -2.95
CA GLN A 68 8.66 4.92 -2.36
C GLN A 68 7.86 6.21 -2.53
N MET A 69 7.32 6.43 -3.71
CA MET A 69 6.53 7.63 -3.96
C MET A 69 5.25 7.62 -3.14
N SER A 70 4.63 6.46 -3.03
CA SER A 70 3.42 6.32 -2.23
C SER A 70 3.70 6.61 -0.76
N ARG A 71 4.84 6.11 -0.27
CA ARG A 71 5.23 6.37 1.12
C ARG A 71 5.49 7.86 1.33
N ALA A 72 6.15 8.50 0.38
CA ALA A 72 6.42 9.93 0.49
C ALA A 72 5.11 10.73 0.55
N LEU A 73 4.14 10.34 -0.27
CA LEU A 73 2.84 11.01 -0.25
C LEU A 73 2.12 10.79 1.08
N ALA A 74 2.19 9.57 1.60
CA ALA A 74 1.55 9.26 2.87
C ALA A 74 2.23 10.02 4.01
N GLU A 75 3.55 10.11 3.98
CA GLU A 75 4.30 10.86 4.99
C GLU A 75 3.96 12.34 4.94
N HIS A 76 3.80 12.87 3.72
CA HIS A 76 3.39 14.25 3.56
C HIS A 76 2.00 14.47 4.15
N ALA A 77 1.08 13.56 3.85
CA ALA A 77 -0.27 13.67 4.38
C ALA A 77 -0.28 13.58 5.89
N LEU A 78 0.55 12.73 6.45
CA LEU A 78 0.63 12.58 7.90
C LEU A 78 1.12 13.87 8.56
N LYS A 79 2.14 14.50 7.98
CA LYS A 79 2.65 15.75 8.51
C LYS A 79 1.58 16.84 8.51
N ARG A 80 0.74 16.85 7.48
CA ARG A 80 -0.32 17.85 7.39
C ARG A 80 -1.48 17.55 8.32
N ALA A 81 -1.63 16.29 8.69
CA ALA A 81 -2.76 15.87 9.53
C ALA A 81 -2.48 16.04 11.01
N VAL A 82 -1.20 16.06 11.40
CA VAL A 82 -0.83 16.14 12.81
C VAL A 82 -0.77 17.60 13.23
N PRO A 83 -1.50 17.98 14.27
CA PRO A 83 -1.45 19.38 14.75
C PRO A 83 -0.10 19.66 15.37
N ASP A 84 0.29 20.88 15.30
CA ASP A 84 1.56 21.31 15.91
C ASP A 84 1.51 21.36 17.40
#